data_e6a05dc9dadbf8dc05ac43b37d93a46b
#
_entry.id   e6a05dc9dadbf8dc05ac43b37d93a46b
#
_cell.length_a   1.000
_cell.length_b   1.000
_cell.length_c   1.000
_cell.angle_alpha   90.00
_cell.angle_beta   90.00
_cell.angle_gamma   90.00
#
_symmetry.space_group_name_H-M   'P 1'
#
loop_
_entity.id
_entity.type
_entity.pdbx_description
1 polymer ?
#
loop_
_entity_poly.entity_id
_entity_poly.type
_entity_poly.pdbx_seq_one_letter_code
_entity_poly.pdbx_strand_id
1 'polypeptide(L)'
;MRFLANLKCNHTRASFAKYAQILDANLSTNDDVTVFPPFSALDLATHKFKLGAQNFYPCESGAHTGEIGKAMLDEFGVKSVLIGHSERRELGES
;
A
#
# COMPACT_ATOMS: atom_id res chain seq x y z
N MET A 1 -0.29 -18.69 -7.05
CA MET A 1 0.48 -18.32 -5.86
C MET A 1 0.32 -16.82 -5.61
N ARG A 2 0.21 -16.43 -4.37
CA ARG A 2 0.05 -15.02 -4.00
C ARG A 2 1.34 -14.47 -3.42
N PHE A 3 1.73 -13.28 -3.86
CA PHE A 3 2.91 -12.59 -3.34
C PHE A 3 2.51 -11.25 -2.75
N LEU A 4 3.06 -10.93 -1.58
CA LEU A 4 2.84 -9.66 -0.90
C LEU A 4 4.20 -8.99 -0.70
N ALA A 5 4.35 -7.76 -1.18
CA ALA A 5 5.60 -7.03 -1.08
C ALA A 5 5.40 -5.77 -0.23
N ASN A 6 5.91 -5.79 1.00
CA ASN A 6 5.87 -4.63 1.88
C ASN A 6 7.13 -3.80 1.67
N LEU A 7 7.00 -2.63 1.06
CA LEU A 7 8.14 -1.75 0.77
C LEU A 7 8.56 -0.91 1.97
N LYS A 8 7.79 -0.94 3.04
CA LYS A 8 8.11 -0.24 4.29
C LYS A 8 8.33 1.26 4.06
N CYS A 9 9.27 1.87 4.75
CA CYS A 9 9.57 3.29 4.62
C CYS A 9 10.66 3.51 3.54
N ASN A 10 10.43 2.91 2.38
CA ASN A 10 11.33 3.02 1.24
C ASN A 10 10.55 3.52 0.03
N HIS A 11 11.24 4.20 -0.86
CA HIS A 11 10.69 4.76 -2.08
C HIS A 11 9.97 6.09 -1.89
N THR A 12 10.35 7.02 -2.72
CA THR A 12 9.55 8.22 -2.99
C THR A 12 8.52 7.88 -4.05
N ARG A 13 7.61 8.79 -4.31
CA ARG A 13 6.64 8.60 -5.40
C ARG A 13 7.34 8.38 -6.74
N ALA A 14 8.40 9.14 -7.01
CA ALA A 14 9.15 9.03 -8.28
C ALA A 14 9.89 7.69 -8.38
N SER A 15 10.56 7.25 -7.31
CA SER A 15 11.28 5.97 -7.35
C SER A 15 10.32 4.79 -7.41
N PHE A 16 9.14 4.90 -6.78
CA PHE A 16 8.14 3.84 -6.87
C PHE A 16 7.56 3.75 -8.28
N ALA A 17 7.42 4.87 -8.98
CA ALA A 17 6.94 4.84 -10.37
C ALA A 17 7.87 3.99 -11.25
N LYS A 18 9.18 4.09 -11.06
CA LYS A 18 10.15 3.25 -11.79
C LYS A 18 10.06 1.79 -11.36
N TYR A 19 9.94 1.54 -10.06
CA TYR A 19 9.76 0.20 -9.53
C TYR A 19 8.53 -0.47 -10.13
N ALA A 20 7.41 0.25 -10.15
CA ALA A 20 6.15 -0.25 -10.68
C ALA A 20 6.25 -0.59 -12.17
N GLN A 21 6.94 0.25 -12.93
CA GLN A 21 7.13 0.02 -14.36
C GLN A 21 7.93 -1.25 -14.63
N ILE A 22 9.01 -1.46 -13.88
CA ILE A 22 9.85 -2.64 -14.03
C ILE A 22 9.10 -3.89 -13.59
N LEU A 23 8.42 -3.83 -12.47
CA LEU A 23 7.64 -4.98 -11.96
C LEU A 23 6.55 -5.35 -12.95
N ASP A 24 5.81 -4.36 -13.44
CA ASP A 24 4.71 -4.58 -14.37
C ASP A 24 5.18 -5.25 -15.66
N ALA A 25 6.35 -4.89 -16.15
CA ALA A 25 6.93 -5.47 -17.34
C ALA A 25 7.32 -6.93 -17.16
N ASN A 26 7.53 -7.38 -15.92
CA ASN A 26 7.98 -8.74 -15.61
C ASN A 26 6.90 -9.66 -15.07
N LEU A 27 5.69 -9.15 -14.84
CA LEU A 27 4.57 -9.95 -14.35
C LEU A 27 3.71 -10.44 -15.49
N SER A 28 3.11 -11.62 -15.30
CA SER A 28 2.05 -12.10 -16.19
C SER A 28 0.69 -11.79 -15.56
N THR A 29 -0.37 -11.89 -16.36
CA THR A 29 -1.74 -11.67 -15.87
C THR A 29 -2.20 -12.76 -14.89
N ASN A 30 -1.46 -13.87 -14.80
CA ASN A 30 -1.76 -14.97 -13.88
C ASN A 30 -1.08 -14.79 -12.52
N ASP A 31 -0.21 -13.81 -12.38
CA ASP A 31 0.47 -13.56 -11.11
C ASP A 31 -0.46 -12.76 -10.19
N ASP A 32 -0.59 -13.20 -8.94
CA ASP A 32 -1.36 -12.50 -7.91
C ASP A 32 -0.38 -11.78 -6.99
N VAL A 33 -0.10 -10.51 -7.28
CA VAL A 33 0.87 -9.72 -6.54
C VAL A 33 0.19 -8.47 -6.00
N THR A 34 0.39 -8.21 -4.71
CA THR A 34 -0.02 -6.96 -4.06
C THR A 34 1.22 -6.30 -3.47
N VAL A 35 1.41 -5.02 -3.77
CA VAL A 35 2.54 -4.24 -3.29
C VAL A 35 2.04 -3.18 -2.32
N PHE A 36 2.72 -3.03 -1.20
CA PHE A 36 2.35 -2.08 -0.15
C PHE A 36 3.41 -0.98 -0.08
N PRO A 37 3.31 0.06 -0.94
CA PRO A 37 4.24 1.18 -0.90
C PRO A 37 3.86 2.15 0.21
N PRO A 38 4.73 3.14 0.53
CA PRO A 38 4.32 4.25 1.39
C PRO A 38 3.07 4.92 0.83
N PHE A 39 2.21 5.46 1.69
CA PHE A 39 0.94 6.04 1.23
C PHE A 39 1.14 7.20 0.24
N SER A 40 2.30 7.86 0.26
CA SER A 40 2.61 8.93 -0.69
C SER A 40 2.71 8.45 -2.15
N ALA A 41 2.70 7.14 -2.39
CA ALA A 41 2.76 6.56 -3.72
C ALA A 41 1.50 5.77 -4.07
N LEU A 42 0.46 5.79 -3.23
CA LEU A 42 -0.76 5.02 -3.46
C LEU A 42 -1.61 5.54 -4.60
N ASP A 43 -1.38 6.76 -5.05
CA ASP A 43 -2.14 7.37 -6.14
C ASP A 43 -1.68 6.95 -7.54
N LEU A 44 -0.60 6.17 -7.63
CA LEU A 44 -0.10 5.72 -8.92
C LEU A 44 -0.95 4.58 -9.45
N ALA A 45 -1.33 4.68 -10.72
CA ALA A 45 -2.12 3.66 -11.38
C ALA A 45 -1.34 2.34 -11.43
N THR A 46 -2.07 1.25 -11.26
CA THR A 46 -1.50 -0.09 -11.35
C THR A 46 -1.94 -0.74 -12.65
N HIS A 47 -1.24 -1.78 -13.03
CA HIS A 47 -1.51 -2.52 -14.25
C HIS A 47 -1.74 -3.99 -13.97
N LYS A 48 -0.69 -4.74 -13.63
CA LYS A 48 -0.76 -6.18 -13.39
C LYS A 48 -0.69 -6.56 -11.92
N PHE A 49 -0.38 -5.62 -11.05
CA PHE A 49 -0.36 -5.87 -9.61
C PHE A 49 -1.31 -4.91 -8.89
N LYS A 50 -1.66 -5.26 -7.68
CA LYS A 50 -2.55 -4.46 -6.84
C LYS A 50 -1.74 -3.64 -5.86
N LEU A 51 -2.29 -2.50 -5.45
CA LEU A 51 -1.72 -1.70 -4.36
C LEU A 51 -2.47 -1.98 -3.07
N GLY A 52 -1.72 -2.03 -1.97
CA GLY A 52 -2.27 -2.13 -0.64
C GLY A 52 -1.71 -1.03 0.25
N ALA A 53 -2.37 -0.75 1.35
CA ALA A 53 -1.92 0.24 2.32
C ALA A 53 -1.12 -0.42 3.44
N GLN A 54 -0.05 0.24 3.88
CA GLN A 54 0.80 -0.29 4.94
C GLN A 54 0.13 -0.24 6.31
N ASN A 55 -0.84 0.65 6.48
CA ASN A 55 -1.70 0.71 7.66
C ASN A 55 -2.94 1.53 7.34
N PHE A 56 -3.93 1.50 8.22
CA PHE A 56 -5.06 2.41 8.13
C PHE A 56 -5.72 2.50 9.51
N TYR A 57 -6.49 3.55 9.72
CA TYR A 57 -7.30 3.71 10.90
C TYR A 57 -8.74 3.29 10.56
N PRO A 58 -9.35 2.40 11.35
CA PRO A 58 -10.65 1.82 10.97
C PRO A 58 -11.82 2.77 11.23
N CYS A 59 -11.81 3.91 10.57
CA CYS A 59 -12.93 4.85 10.57
C CYS A 59 -13.01 5.55 9.23
N GLU A 60 -14.17 6.13 8.93
CA GLU A 60 -14.36 6.83 7.67
C GLU A 60 -13.61 8.16 7.65
N SER A 61 -13.67 8.88 8.76
CA SER A 61 -13.00 10.17 8.93
C SER A 61 -12.97 10.51 10.41
N GLY A 62 -12.30 11.58 10.78
CA GLY A 62 -12.29 12.02 12.16
C GLY A 62 -11.01 12.70 12.58
N ALA A 63 -10.90 12.97 13.89
CA ALA A 63 -9.78 13.71 14.47
C ALA A 63 -8.61 12.80 14.79
N HIS A 64 -8.07 12.13 13.76
CA HIS A 64 -6.96 11.19 13.89
C HIS A 64 -5.81 11.66 13.03
N THR A 65 -5.14 12.70 13.49
CA THR A 65 -4.04 13.34 12.74
C THR A 65 -2.99 12.32 12.32
N GLY A 66 -2.65 12.32 11.05
CA GLY A 66 -1.64 11.41 10.49
C GLY A 66 -2.16 10.04 10.10
N GLU A 67 -3.42 9.74 10.37
CA GLU A 67 -3.99 8.45 10.02
C GLU A 67 -4.69 8.48 8.66
N ILE A 68 -4.75 7.33 8.02
CA ILE A 68 -5.43 7.14 6.73
C ILE A 68 -6.70 6.34 6.99
N GLY A 69 -7.84 6.92 6.64
CA GLY A 69 -9.14 6.27 6.84
C GLY A 69 -9.58 5.45 5.65
N LYS A 70 -10.64 4.66 5.87
CA LYS A 70 -11.16 3.75 4.86
C LYS A 70 -11.62 4.48 3.59
N ALA A 71 -12.33 5.60 3.73
CA ALA A 71 -12.86 6.34 2.58
C ALA A 71 -11.73 6.85 1.68
N MET A 72 -10.61 7.23 2.26
CA MET A 72 -9.44 7.68 1.51
C MET A 72 -8.86 6.57 0.66
N LEU A 73 -8.80 5.36 1.20
CA LEU A 73 -8.28 4.20 0.48
C LEU A 73 -9.23 3.73 -0.60
N ASP A 74 -10.53 3.77 -0.33
CA ASP A 74 -11.55 3.37 -1.30
C ASP A 74 -11.46 4.20 -2.57
N GLU A 75 -11.17 5.49 -2.45
CA GLU A 75 -11.04 6.37 -3.60
C GLU A 75 -9.89 5.98 -4.52
N PHE A 76 -8.83 5.42 -3.94
CA PHE A 76 -7.69 4.91 -4.74
C PHE A 76 -7.87 3.47 -5.19
N GLY A 77 -8.99 2.84 -4.86
CA GLY A 77 -9.22 1.43 -5.22
C GLY A 77 -8.40 0.46 -4.40
N VAL A 78 -7.88 0.89 -3.26
CA VAL A 78 -7.08 0.02 -2.39
C VAL A 78 -7.99 -0.85 -1.55
N LYS A 79 -7.80 -2.16 -1.60
CA LYS A 79 -8.65 -3.13 -0.91
C LYS A 79 -7.89 -4.03 0.06
N SER A 80 -6.58 -3.83 0.19
CA SER A 80 -5.74 -4.62 1.09
C SER A 80 -4.96 -3.68 2.01
N VAL A 81 -4.85 -4.05 3.28
CA VAL A 81 -4.10 -3.28 4.26
C VAL A 81 -3.27 -4.22 5.12
N LEU A 82 -2.16 -3.70 5.67
CA LEU A 82 -1.39 -4.38 6.69
C LEU A 82 -1.85 -3.86 8.05
N ILE A 83 -2.09 -4.75 8.99
CA ILE A 83 -2.57 -4.39 10.32
C ILE A 83 -1.63 -4.97 11.37
N GLY A 84 -1.27 -4.15 12.34
CA GLY A 84 -0.50 -4.62 13.50
C GLY A 84 0.87 -5.17 13.15
N HIS A 85 1.52 -4.65 12.10
CA HIS A 85 2.89 -5.05 11.77
C HIS A 85 3.80 -4.81 12.97
N SER A 86 4.80 -5.68 13.17
CA SER A 86 5.68 -5.60 14.33
C SER A 86 6.33 -4.23 14.49
N GLU A 87 6.71 -3.60 13.37
CA GLU A 87 7.30 -2.26 13.41
C GLU A 87 6.30 -1.20 13.89
N ARG A 88 5.03 -1.35 13.56
CA ARG A 88 3.98 -0.45 14.04
C ARG A 88 3.68 -0.70 15.51
N ARG A 89 3.73 -1.95 15.95
CA ARG A 89 3.52 -2.29 17.37
C ARG A 89 4.60 -1.68 18.25
N GLU A 90 5.83 -1.57 17.76
CA GLU A 90 6.92 -0.91 18.47
C GLU A 90 6.64 0.57 18.70
N LEU A 91 5.77 1.18 17.89
CA LEU A 91 5.33 2.56 18.04
C LEU A 91 4.08 2.68 18.93
N GLY A 92 3.65 1.59 19.55
CA GLY A 92 2.49 1.60 20.45
C GLY A 92 1.18 1.17 19.80
N GLU A 93 1.18 0.73 18.57
CA GLU A 93 -0.01 0.20 17.91
C GLU A 93 -0.36 -1.16 18.51
N SER A 94 -1.62 -1.35 18.83
CA SER A 94 -2.09 -2.61 19.41
C SER A 94 -2.61 -3.59 18.35
#